data_2ebf53794edaea34d2da136d54e74859
#
_entry.id   2ebf53794edaea34d2da136d54e74859
#
_cell.length_a   1.000
_cell.length_b   1.000
_cell.length_c   1.000
_cell.angle_alpha   90.00
_cell.angle_beta   90.00
_cell.angle_gamma   90.00
#
_symmetry.space_group_name_H-M   'P 1'
#
loop_
_entity.id
_entity.type
_entity.pdbx_description
1 polymer ?
#
loop_
_entity_poly.entity_id
_entity_poly.type
_entity_poly.pdbx_seq_one_letter_code
_entity_poly.pdbx_strand_id
1 'polypeptide(L)'
;MVIAAIENRIQPEMQSPGPCGPGDCLAYHSITHCGLVHTQNEDASGVLEAVTELFPARYMLAIADGLGGHESGEVASRTALEAASTEFNSWTGGAPERFVSRAVRRANDEVFSATHQKPEWHNMQTTLTCVALEGDTLAVGHVGDCRLYRMRNNRADLLTRDHTMAMELMNLHLISPEEAAEHPGRYQLTRAVGGEPFLRIDTSKEKVMAGDTFLLCSDGLWAQVPPEELEKTMQETDLAAACENLKQMALASGAPDNLTAIMFRIDSVEIPSAQPTSFWRSLGRRKSS
;
A
#
# COMPACT_ATOMS: atom_id res chain seq x y z
N MET A 1 -24.02 -5.54 12.10
CA MET A 1 -24.16 -4.08 12.07
C MET A 1 -22.78 -3.42 11.89
N VAL A 2 -21.95 -3.93 10.96
CA VAL A 2 -20.55 -3.47 10.70
C VAL A 2 -20.37 -3.08 9.22
N ILE A 3 -21.33 -3.40 8.33
CA ILE A 3 -21.21 -3.20 6.87
C ILE A 3 -21.39 -1.73 6.45
N ALA A 4 -22.05 -0.89 7.25
CA ALA A 4 -22.31 0.52 6.90
C ALA A 4 -21.11 1.47 7.06
N ALA A 5 -19.98 1.01 7.63
CA ALA A 5 -18.78 1.83 7.83
C ALA A 5 -17.76 1.71 6.66
N ILE A 6 -17.93 0.75 5.77
CA ILE A 6 -16.96 0.44 4.70
C ILE A 6 -17.20 1.31 3.45
N GLU A 7 -18.47 1.62 3.14
CA GLU A 7 -18.81 2.40 1.94
C GLU A 7 -18.31 3.86 1.94
N ASN A 8 -17.94 4.39 3.10
CA ASN A 8 -17.50 5.79 3.26
C ASN A 8 -15.97 6.00 3.24
N ARG A 9 -15.14 4.97 3.01
CA ARG A 9 -13.68 5.07 3.13
C ARG A 9 -12.89 4.82 1.83
N ILE A 10 -13.57 4.49 0.75
CA ILE A 10 -13.00 4.49 -0.61
C ILE A 10 -13.43 5.81 -1.24
N GLN A 11 -12.72 6.89 -0.93
CA GLN A 11 -13.00 8.23 -1.49
C GLN A 11 -11.77 8.74 -2.25
N PRO A 12 -11.95 9.58 -3.27
CA PRO A 12 -10.84 10.10 -4.08
C PRO A 12 -9.83 10.94 -3.28
N GLU A 13 -10.22 11.48 -2.13
CA GLU A 13 -9.31 12.18 -1.22
C GLU A 13 -9.63 11.78 0.23
N MET A 14 -8.63 11.26 0.95
CA MET A 14 -8.77 10.83 2.34
C MET A 14 -7.76 11.57 3.22
N GLN A 15 -8.23 12.02 4.38
CA GLN A 15 -7.39 12.66 5.40
C GLN A 15 -7.57 11.95 6.74
N SER A 16 -6.54 11.95 7.56
CA SER A 16 -6.67 11.56 8.96
C SER A 16 -7.68 12.49 9.67
N PRO A 17 -8.51 11.97 10.58
CA PRO A 17 -9.61 12.72 11.22
C PRO A 17 -9.19 13.80 12.23
N GLY A 18 -8.06 14.44 12.06
CA GLY A 18 -7.56 15.51 12.95
C GLY A 18 -6.35 15.09 13.79
N PRO A 19 -5.91 15.91 14.76
CA PRO A 19 -4.77 15.57 15.59
C PRO A 19 -5.05 14.27 16.34
N CYS A 20 -4.09 13.34 16.24
CA CYS A 20 -4.15 12.02 16.85
C CYS A 20 -4.50 12.10 18.35
N GLY A 21 -5.50 11.31 18.78
CA GLY A 21 -5.79 11.08 20.18
C GLY A 21 -4.67 10.27 20.88
N PRO A 22 -4.70 10.09 22.19
CA PRO A 22 -3.78 9.21 22.88
C PRO A 22 -3.94 7.77 22.34
N GLY A 23 -2.92 7.26 21.66
CA GLY A 23 -2.91 5.94 21.03
C GLY A 23 -2.94 5.96 19.48
N ASP A 24 -3.29 7.07 18.84
CA ASP A 24 -3.23 7.23 17.40
C ASP A 24 -1.80 7.49 16.96
N CYS A 25 -1.31 6.70 16.02
CA CYS A 25 0.09 6.75 15.63
C CYS A 25 0.31 7.17 14.17
N LEU A 26 -0.76 7.42 13.40
CA LEU A 26 -0.66 7.65 11.97
C LEU A 26 -1.41 8.91 11.51
N ALA A 27 -0.68 9.88 10.95
CA ALA A 27 -1.25 10.93 10.12
C ALA A 27 -1.14 10.53 8.65
N TYR A 28 -2.17 10.78 7.82
CA TYR A 28 -2.12 10.48 6.39
C TYR A 28 -2.93 11.46 5.56
N HIS A 29 -2.57 11.56 4.29
CA HIS A 29 -3.33 12.23 3.24
C HIS A 29 -3.21 11.45 1.95
N SER A 30 -4.28 11.38 1.17
CA SER A 30 -4.26 10.72 -0.15
C SER A 30 -4.82 11.64 -1.22
N ILE A 31 -4.29 11.45 -2.43
CA ILE A 31 -4.74 12.09 -3.65
C ILE A 31 -4.89 11.04 -4.75
N THR A 32 -5.82 11.29 -5.65
CA THR A 32 -5.94 10.54 -6.91
C THR A 32 -6.43 11.48 -8.01
N HIS A 33 -5.99 11.24 -9.25
CA HIS A 33 -6.36 12.03 -10.41
C HIS A 33 -6.25 11.18 -11.69
N CYS A 34 -7.17 11.37 -12.63
CA CYS A 34 -7.18 10.59 -13.89
C CYS A 34 -6.07 10.96 -14.89
N GLY A 35 -5.18 11.89 -14.54
CA GLY A 35 -4.19 12.42 -15.48
C GLY A 35 -4.78 13.39 -16.47
N LEU A 36 -4.05 13.68 -17.56
CA LEU A 36 -4.46 14.62 -18.62
C LEU A 36 -4.84 13.91 -19.92
N VAL A 37 -4.59 12.61 -20.03
CA VAL A 37 -4.81 11.81 -21.26
C VAL A 37 -6.00 10.88 -21.07
N HIS A 38 -6.15 10.24 -19.92
CA HIS A 38 -7.22 9.31 -19.64
C HIS A 38 -8.51 10.04 -19.21
N THR A 39 -9.66 9.47 -19.59
CA THR A 39 -10.99 9.97 -19.19
C THR A 39 -11.52 9.26 -17.95
N GLN A 40 -10.95 8.12 -17.61
CA GLN A 40 -11.30 7.28 -16.45
C GLN A 40 -10.08 7.10 -15.56
N ASN A 41 -10.34 6.97 -14.28
CA ASN A 41 -9.32 6.64 -13.30
C ASN A 41 -9.43 5.15 -12.96
N GLU A 42 -8.45 4.38 -13.39
CA GLU A 42 -8.35 2.95 -13.15
C GLU A 42 -7.57 2.62 -11.85
N ASP A 43 -6.98 3.64 -11.20
CA ASP A 43 -6.37 3.52 -9.88
C ASP A 43 -7.44 3.39 -8.79
N ALA A 44 -7.16 2.57 -7.78
CA ALA A 44 -7.91 2.52 -6.54
C ALA A 44 -6.99 2.62 -5.33
N SER A 45 -7.43 3.34 -4.30
CA SER A 45 -6.66 3.46 -3.06
C SER A 45 -7.56 3.41 -1.83
N GLY A 46 -6.99 3.03 -0.69
CA GLY A 46 -7.73 2.94 0.55
C GLY A 46 -6.84 2.99 1.79
N VAL A 47 -7.37 3.62 2.84
CA VAL A 47 -6.81 3.58 4.20
C VAL A 47 -7.88 3.05 5.14
N LEU A 48 -7.57 1.97 5.84
CA LEU A 48 -8.45 1.38 6.84
C LEU A 48 -7.77 1.39 8.20
N GLU A 49 -8.55 1.63 9.21
CA GLU A 49 -8.12 1.65 10.60
C GLU A 49 -8.98 0.72 11.44
N ALA A 50 -8.36 -0.05 12.32
CA ALA A 50 -9.04 -0.85 13.32
C ALA A 50 -8.52 -0.47 14.71
N VAL A 51 -9.34 0.24 15.46
CA VAL A 51 -9.08 0.57 16.87
C VAL A 51 -9.98 -0.29 17.75
N THR A 52 -9.38 -0.96 18.73
CA THR A 52 -10.13 -1.70 19.75
C THR A 52 -9.58 -1.33 21.13
N GLU A 53 -10.42 -1.38 22.17
CA GLU A 53 -10.01 -1.08 23.56
C GLU A 53 -8.89 -2.00 24.10
N LEU A 54 -8.65 -3.14 23.45
CA LEU A 54 -7.73 -4.19 23.90
C LEU A 54 -6.46 -4.30 23.06
N PHE A 55 -6.40 -3.65 21.88
CA PHE A 55 -5.29 -3.78 20.95
C PHE A 55 -4.86 -2.41 20.44
N PRO A 56 -3.55 -2.22 20.17
CA PRO A 56 -3.07 -1.01 19.53
C PRO A 56 -3.76 -0.80 18.18
N ALA A 57 -3.84 0.45 17.73
CA ALA A 57 -4.39 0.79 16.43
C ALA A 57 -3.64 0.03 15.33
N ARG A 58 -4.41 -0.50 14.39
CA ARG A 58 -3.90 -1.20 13.22
C ARG A 58 -4.38 -0.49 11.98
N TYR A 59 -3.50 -0.37 11.01
CA TYR A 59 -3.80 0.29 9.76
C TYR A 59 -3.51 -0.62 8.58
N MET A 60 -4.34 -0.50 7.55
CA MET A 60 -4.05 -0.99 6.21
C MET A 60 -4.10 0.19 5.25
N LEU A 61 -3.05 0.38 4.46
CA LEU A 61 -3.01 1.33 3.36
C LEU A 61 -2.73 0.55 2.09
N ALA A 62 -3.45 0.84 1.02
CA ALA A 62 -3.26 0.11 -0.24
C ALA A 62 -3.50 1.00 -1.45
N ILE A 63 -2.72 0.74 -2.51
CA ILE A 63 -2.94 1.27 -3.86
C ILE A 63 -2.95 0.08 -4.82
N ALA A 64 -3.87 0.13 -5.76
CA ALA A 64 -4.01 -0.78 -6.89
C ALA A 64 -4.14 0.05 -8.16
N ASP A 65 -3.28 -0.19 -9.14
CA ASP A 65 -3.27 0.43 -10.45
C ASP A 65 -3.84 -0.58 -11.45
N GLY A 66 -4.96 -0.21 -12.06
CA GLY A 66 -5.76 -1.10 -12.89
C GLY A 66 -5.27 -1.19 -14.32
N LEU A 67 -5.18 -2.42 -14.82
CA LEU A 67 -4.72 -2.74 -16.16
C LEU A 67 -5.82 -3.43 -16.94
N GLY A 68 -6.21 -2.85 -18.05
CA GLY A 68 -7.20 -3.45 -18.94
C GLY A 68 -7.66 -2.48 -20.02
N GLY A 69 -8.20 -3.01 -21.08
CA GLY A 69 -8.85 -2.19 -22.10
C GLY A 69 -10.25 -1.75 -21.63
N HIS A 70 -10.63 -0.49 -21.86
CA HIS A 70 -11.92 0.09 -21.47
C HIS A 70 -12.12 0.17 -19.95
N GLU A 71 -13.26 -0.23 -19.42
CA GLU A 71 -13.63 -0.10 -17.99
C GLU A 71 -13.07 -1.22 -17.09
N SER A 72 -12.30 -2.16 -17.63
CA SER A 72 -11.92 -3.36 -16.90
C SER A 72 -10.78 -3.14 -15.89
N GLY A 73 -9.90 -2.16 -16.11
CA GLY A 73 -8.86 -1.79 -15.14
C GLY A 73 -9.45 -1.25 -13.84
N GLU A 74 -10.44 -0.34 -13.92
CA GLU A 74 -11.16 0.19 -12.74
C GLU A 74 -11.83 -0.95 -11.94
N VAL A 75 -12.44 -1.92 -12.65
CA VAL A 75 -13.07 -3.07 -11.97
C VAL A 75 -12.02 -3.93 -11.26
N ALA A 76 -10.87 -4.17 -11.90
CA ALA A 76 -9.80 -4.99 -11.33
C ALA A 76 -9.21 -4.36 -10.06
N SER A 77 -8.82 -3.07 -10.12
CA SER A 77 -8.22 -2.35 -9.00
C SER A 77 -9.19 -2.23 -7.82
N ARG A 78 -10.46 -1.93 -8.08
CA ARG A 78 -11.50 -1.87 -7.05
C ARG A 78 -11.75 -3.24 -6.41
N THR A 79 -11.88 -4.31 -7.22
CA THR A 79 -12.06 -5.68 -6.72
C THR A 79 -10.90 -6.10 -5.82
N ALA A 80 -9.67 -5.80 -6.22
CA ALA A 80 -8.48 -6.11 -5.43
C ALA A 80 -8.49 -5.38 -4.08
N LEU A 81 -8.82 -4.09 -4.08
CA LEU A 81 -8.90 -3.28 -2.86
C LEU A 81 -10.01 -3.74 -1.92
N GLU A 82 -11.20 -4.08 -2.44
CA GLU A 82 -12.32 -4.62 -1.66
C GLU A 82 -11.98 -5.98 -1.03
N ALA A 83 -11.29 -6.84 -1.77
CA ALA A 83 -10.82 -8.13 -1.26
C ALA A 83 -9.80 -7.97 -0.13
N ALA A 84 -8.82 -7.05 -0.29
CA ALA A 84 -7.85 -6.72 0.76
C ALA A 84 -8.53 -6.12 1.99
N SER A 85 -9.53 -5.23 1.80
CA SER A 85 -10.33 -4.63 2.87
C SER A 85 -11.14 -5.67 3.65
N THR A 86 -11.70 -6.66 2.94
CA THR A 86 -12.43 -7.77 3.58
C THR A 86 -11.48 -8.62 4.44
N GLU A 87 -10.26 -8.85 3.98
CA GLU A 87 -9.25 -9.56 4.76
C GLU A 87 -8.84 -8.75 6.00
N PHE A 88 -8.70 -7.41 5.88
CA PHE A 88 -8.40 -6.52 7.01
C PHE A 88 -9.49 -6.59 8.09
N ASN A 89 -10.75 -6.59 7.71
CA ASN A 89 -11.86 -6.65 8.66
C ASN A 89 -11.92 -7.99 9.42
N SER A 90 -11.33 -9.04 8.87
CA SER A 90 -11.20 -10.35 9.53
C SER A 90 -9.90 -10.51 10.32
N TRP A 91 -8.98 -9.56 10.22
CA TRP A 91 -7.69 -9.63 10.88
C TRP A 91 -7.82 -9.27 12.37
N THR A 92 -7.65 -10.27 13.21
CA THR A 92 -7.74 -10.15 14.68
C THR A 92 -6.41 -9.82 15.35
N GLY A 93 -5.37 -9.47 14.57
CA GLY A 93 -4.00 -9.21 15.06
C GLY A 93 -3.05 -10.36 14.73
N GLY A 94 -1.80 -10.19 15.13
CA GLY A 94 -0.72 -11.15 14.86
C GLY A 94 0.27 -10.60 13.84
N ALA A 95 1.08 -11.47 13.24
CA ALA A 95 2.15 -11.05 12.35
C ALA A 95 1.61 -10.29 11.11
N PRO A 96 1.85 -8.98 10.98
CA PRO A 96 1.31 -8.18 9.88
C PRO A 96 1.81 -8.66 8.50
N GLU A 97 2.99 -9.28 8.41
CA GLU A 97 3.48 -9.90 7.17
C GLU A 97 2.61 -11.08 6.69
N ARG A 98 1.97 -11.80 7.60
CA ARG A 98 0.99 -12.84 7.24
C ARG A 98 -0.30 -12.24 6.72
N PHE A 99 -0.71 -11.13 7.32
CA PHE A 99 -1.90 -10.42 6.87
C PHE A 99 -1.71 -9.90 5.44
N VAL A 100 -0.64 -9.14 5.13
CA VAL A 100 -0.44 -8.59 3.78
C VAL A 100 -0.33 -9.68 2.71
N SER A 101 0.31 -10.81 3.03
CA SER A 101 0.38 -11.95 2.12
C SER A 101 -1.01 -12.55 1.82
N ARG A 102 -1.89 -12.65 2.83
CA ARG A 102 -3.26 -13.14 2.66
C ARG A 102 -4.14 -12.15 1.93
N ALA A 103 -4.00 -10.85 2.22
CA ALA A 103 -4.74 -9.79 1.56
C ALA A 103 -4.47 -9.75 0.05
N VAL A 104 -3.19 -9.78 -0.36
CA VAL A 104 -2.82 -9.81 -1.78
C VAL A 104 -3.24 -11.12 -2.45
N ARG A 105 -3.12 -12.27 -1.76
CA ARG A 105 -3.59 -13.55 -2.30
C ARG A 105 -5.10 -13.55 -2.52
N ARG A 106 -5.86 -13.08 -1.53
CA ARG A 106 -7.32 -12.97 -1.66
C ARG A 106 -7.70 -12.03 -2.82
N ALA A 107 -7.02 -10.89 -2.94
CA ALA A 107 -7.21 -9.99 -4.06
C ALA A 107 -6.98 -10.69 -5.40
N ASN A 108 -5.90 -11.48 -5.52
CA ASN A 108 -5.65 -12.26 -6.73
C ASN A 108 -6.77 -13.27 -7.04
N ASP A 109 -7.22 -14.01 -6.03
CA ASP A 109 -8.27 -15.02 -6.21
C ASP A 109 -9.59 -14.39 -6.67
N GLU A 110 -9.98 -13.24 -6.08
CA GLU A 110 -11.21 -12.53 -6.44
C GLU A 110 -11.13 -11.90 -7.84
N VAL A 111 -10.02 -11.20 -8.17
CA VAL A 111 -9.84 -10.61 -9.52
C VAL A 111 -9.75 -11.70 -10.57
N PHE A 112 -8.95 -12.75 -10.35
CA PHE A 112 -8.85 -13.89 -11.28
C PHE A 112 -10.20 -14.59 -11.50
N SER A 113 -10.98 -14.78 -10.44
CA SER A 113 -12.32 -15.35 -10.56
C SER A 113 -13.25 -14.45 -11.36
N ALA A 114 -13.17 -13.14 -11.17
CA ALA A 114 -14.02 -12.18 -11.86
C ALA A 114 -13.71 -12.09 -13.37
N THR A 115 -12.46 -12.33 -13.82
CA THR A 115 -12.13 -12.35 -15.26
C THR A 115 -12.95 -13.37 -16.06
N HIS A 116 -13.51 -14.38 -15.40
CA HIS A 116 -14.30 -15.44 -16.03
C HIS A 116 -15.80 -15.19 -15.97
N GLN A 117 -16.25 -14.13 -15.29
CA GLN A 117 -17.69 -13.87 -15.10
C GLN A 117 -18.33 -13.14 -16.29
N LYS A 118 -17.56 -12.26 -16.95
CA LYS A 118 -18.05 -11.46 -18.08
C LYS A 118 -17.01 -11.36 -19.18
N PRO A 119 -17.40 -11.40 -20.46
CA PRO A 119 -16.45 -11.26 -21.57
C PRO A 119 -15.63 -9.97 -21.56
N GLU A 120 -16.24 -8.85 -21.13
CA GLU A 120 -15.58 -7.54 -21.03
C GLU A 120 -14.52 -7.47 -19.92
N TRP A 121 -14.55 -8.38 -18.96
CA TRP A 121 -13.56 -8.48 -17.86
C TRP A 121 -12.44 -9.47 -18.17
N HIS A 122 -12.46 -10.05 -19.36
CA HIS A 122 -11.42 -10.99 -19.78
C HIS A 122 -10.06 -10.30 -19.80
N ASN A 123 -9.06 -10.91 -19.14
CA ASN A 123 -7.70 -10.37 -18.99
C ASN A 123 -7.58 -9.06 -18.16
N MET A 124 -8.61 -8.65 -17.42
CA MET A 124 -8.42 -7.55 -16.47
C MET A 124 -7.41 -7.95 -15.40
N GLN A 125 -6.54 -7.05 -15.07
CA GLN A 125 -5.47 -7.22 -14.08
C GLN A 125 -5.28 -5.92 -13.31
N THR A 126 -4.55 -5.98 -12.22
CA THR A 126 -4.15 -4.77 -11.48
C THR A 126 -2.84 -5.02 -10.75
N THR A 127 -2.15 -3.96 -10.40
CA THR A 127 -1.14 -4.01 -9.35
C THR A 127 -1.81 -4.08 -7.99
N LEU A 128 -1.09 -4.41 -6.95
CA LEU A 128 -1.52 -4.17 -5.56
C LEU A 128 -0.30 -4.05 -4.65
N THR A 129 -0.19 -2.90 -4.00
CA THR A 129 0.72 -2.71 -2.87
C THR A 129 -0.11 -2.46 -1.62
N CYS A 130 -0.04 -3.41 -0.70
CA CYS A 130 -0.76 -3.40 0.57
C CYS A 130 0.23 -3.25 1.72
N VAL A 131 0.06 -2.22 2.52
CA VAL A 131 0.87 -1.91 3.70
C VAL A 131 0.04 -2.15 4.94
N ALA A 132 0.58 -2.86 5.92
CA ALA A 132 -0.04 -3.05 7.23
C ALA A 132 0.86 -2.53 8.34
N LEU A 133 0.30 -1.73 9.23
CA LEU A 133 0.98 -1.21 10.43
C LEU A 133 0.32 -1.78 11.68
N GLU A 134 1.11 -2.38 12.55
CA GLU A 134 0.71 -2.81 13.90
C GLU A 134 1.87 -2.56 14.88
N GLY A 135 1.65 -1.68 15.84
CA GLY A 135 2.69 -1.25 16.77
C GLY A 135 3.90 -0.62 16.04
N ASP A 136 5.09 -1.15 16.27
CA ASP A 136 6.35 -0.69 15.65
C ASP A 136 6.71 -1.44 14.35
N THR A 137 5.79 -2.22 13.80
CA THR A 137 6.05 -3.08 12.64
C THR A 137 5.16 -2.71 11.48
N LEU A 138 5.80 -2.35 10.36
CA LEU A 138 5.17 -2.14 9.06
C LEU A 138 5.51 -3.33 8.18
N ALA A 139 4.49 -3.96 7.58
CA ALA A 139 4.66 -5.02 6.61
C ALA A 139 4.13 -4.57 5.25
N VAL A 140 4.74 -5.06 4.19
CA VAL A 140 4.37 -4.76 2.80
C VAL A 140 4.11 -6.06 2.08
N GLY A 141 2.97 -6.14 1.38
CA GLY A 141 2.67 -7.16 0.37
C GLY A 141 2.56 -6.46 -0.97
N HIS A 142 3.35 -6.89 -1.95
CA HIS A 142 3.54 -6.15 -3.19
C HIS A 142 3.51 -7.03 -4.44
N VAL A 143 2.76 -6.57 -5.44
CA VAL A 143 2.72 -7.09 -6.82
C VAL A 143 2.50 -5.92 -7.77
N GLY A 144 3.37 -5.76 -8.76
CA GLY A 144 3.31 -4.71 -9.76
C GLY A 144 4.48 -3.73 -9.64
N ASP A 145 4.23 -2.47 -9.93
CA ASP A 145 5.21 -1.38 -9.97
C ASP A 145 4.78 -0.12 -9.21
N CYS A 146 3.71 -0.19 -8.41
CA CYS A 146 3.47 0.81 -7.39
C CYS A 146 4.62 0.82 -6.39
N ARG A 147 5.04 1.99 -5.96
CA ARG A 147 6.22 2.13 -5.10
C ARG A 147 5.87 2.62 -3.71
N LEU A 148 6.57 2.07 -2.72
CA LEU A 148 6.58 2.54 -1.33
C LEU A 148 7.95 3.10 -1.01
N TYR A 149 8.01 4.38 -0.69
CA TYR A 149 9.20 5.06 -0.19
C TYR A 149 9.10 5.31 1.30
N ARG A 150 10.24 5.29 2.01
CA ARG A 150 10.36 5.74 3.39
C ARG A 150 11.35 6.88 3.48
N MET A 151 10.93 7.99 4.06
CA MET A 151 11.79 9.11 4.46
C MET A 151 12.20 8.93 5.92
N ARG A 152 13.51 8.82 6.15
CA ARG A 152 14.12 8.76 7.48
C ARG A 152 15.48 9.45 7.45
N ASN A 153 15.77 10.30 8.43
CA ASN A 153 17.05 11.04 8.50
C ASN A 153 17.36 11.83 7.22
N ASN A 154 16.37 12.49 6.63
CA ASN A 154 16.45 13.26 5.38
C ASN A 154 16.89 12.44 4.15
N ARG A 155 16.63 11.17 4.14
CA ARG A 155 16.89 10.29 3.00
C ARG A 155 15.66 9.46 2.69
N ALA A 156 15.28 9.40 1.41
CA ALA A 156 14.25 8.52 0.91
C ALA A 156 14.84 7.17 0.46
N ASP A 157 14.34 6.08 1.03
CA ASP A 157 14.66 4.71 0.64
C ASP A 157 13.44 4.09 -0.04
N LEU A 158 13.62 3.50 -1.23
CA LEU A 158 12.58 2.69 -1.89
C LEU A 158 12.48 1.33 -1.22
N LEU A 159 11.30 0.95 -0.74
CA LEU A 159 11.05 -0.30 -0.01
C LEU A 159 10.43 -1.40 -0.88
N THR A 160 9.82 -1.06 -2.02
CA THR A 160 9.30 -2.01 -2.99
C THR A 160 10.28 -2.21 -4.14
N ARG A 161 10.02 -3.21 -4.94
CA ARG A 161 10.79 -3.50 -6.15
C ARG A 161 9.83 -3.77 -7.29
N ASP A 162 9.93 -3.00 -8.35
CA ASP A 162 9.01 -3.08 -9.47
C ASP A 162 9.09 -4.46 -10.15
N HIS A 163 7.93 -5.02 -10.46
CA HIS A 163 7.80 -6.25 -11.22
C HIS A 163 7.63 -5.92 -12.71
N THR A 164 8.67 -5.36 -13.30
CA THR A 164 8.72 -4.99 -14.72
C THR A 164 9.81 -5.75 -15.46
N MET A 165 9.69 -5.84 -16.80
CA MET A 165 10.67 -6.51 -17.64
C MET A 165 12.07 -5.91 -17.46
N ALA A 166 12.20 -4.59 -17.44
CA ALA A 166 13.48 -3.92 -17.24
C ALA A 166 14.11 -4.28 -15.90
N MET A 167 13.30 -4.29 -14.82
CA MET A 167 13.78 -4.64 -13.49
C MET A 167 14.20 -6.11 -13.39
N GLU A 168 13.48 -7.03 -14.04
CA GLU A 168 13.88 -8.44 -14.10
C GLU A 168 15.23 -8.62 -14.81
N LEU A 169 15.42 -7.93 -15.95
CA LEU A 169 16.71 -7.97 -16.70
C LEU A 169 17.87 -7.39 -15.86
N MET A 170 17.63 -6.28 -15.16
CA MET A 170 18.61 -5.66 -14.26
C MET A 170 18.99 -6.62 -13.12
N ASN A 171 18.01 -7.32 -12.56
CA ASN A 171 18.26 -8.29 -11.47
C ASN A 171 19.03 -9.53 -11.92
N LEU A 172 18.88 -9.90 -13.18
CA LEU A 172 19.69 -10.95 -13.81
C LEU A 172 21.08 -10.46 -14.22
N HIS A 173 21.42 -9.18 -13.94
CA HIS A 173 22.66 -8.51 -14.34
C HIS A 173 22.86 -8.50 -15.86
N LEU A 174 21.77 -8.50 -16.64
CA LEU A 174 21.80 -8.46 -18.12
C LEU A 174 21.84 -7.03 -18.66
N ILE A 175 21.37 -6.06 -17.87
CA ILE A 175 21.42 -4.62 -18.17
C ILE A 175 21.83 -3.85 -16.91
N SER A 176 22.41 -2.66 -17.10
CA SER A 176 22.76 -1.73 -15.98
C SER A 176 21.53 -1.00 -15.46
N PRO A 177 21.60 -0.33 -14.28
CA PRO A 177 20.52 0.54 -13.79
C PRO A 177 20.17 1.66 -14.77
N GLU A 178 21.16 2.24 -15.44
CA GLU A 178 20.98 3.30 -16.44
C GLU A 178 20.23 2.77 -17.67
N GLU A 179 20.62 1.59 -18.15
CA GLU A 179 19.93 0.93 -19.26
C GLU A 179 18.50 0.53 -18.91
N ALA A 180 18.27 0.12 -17.66
CA ALA A 180 16.92 -0.23 -17.18
C ALA A 180 15.98 0.98 -17.17
N ALA A 181 16.47 2.17 -16.79
CA ALA A 181 15.70 3.41 -16.76
C ALA A 181 15.20 3.85 -18.14
N GLU A 182 15.95 3.54 -19.20
CA GLU A 182 15.61 3.87 -20.59
C GLU A 182 15.04 2.68 -21.37
N HIS A 183 14.93 1.50 -20.74
CA HIS A 183 14.50 0.27 -21.41
C HIS A 183 13.04 0.35 -21.87
N PRO A 184 12.70 -0.10 -23.11
CA PRO A 184 11.32 -0.10 -23.60
C PRO A 184 10.33 -0.86 -22.70
N GLY A 185 10.81 -1.88 -22.00
CA GLY A 185 10.01 -2.70 -21.07
C GLY A 185 9.98 -2.17 -19.62
N ARG A 186 10.33 -0.91 -19.34
CA ARG A 186 10.35 -0.36 -17.99
C ARG A 186 8.95 -0.25 -17.33
N TYR A 187 7.89 -0.20 -18.15
CA TYR A 187 6.48 -0.20 -17.71
C TYR A 187 5.77 -1.51 -18.08
N GLN A 188 6.47 -2.49 -18.66
CA GLN A 188 5.88 -3.77 -18.98
C GLN A 188 5.91 -4.68 -17.76
N LEU A 189 4.76 -4.86 -17.13
CA LEU A 189 4.63 -5.72 -15.95
C LEU A 189 4.94 -7.18 -16.28
N THR A 190 5.65 -7.83 -15.38
CA THR A 190 5.93 -9.27 -15.36
C THR A 190 5.06 -10.02 -14.37
N ARG A 191 4.44 -9.30 -13.43
CA ARG A 191 3.51 -9.84 -12.43
C ARG A 191 2.38 -8.84 -12.16
N ALA A 192 1.14 -9.32 -12.20
CA ALA A 192 -0.06 -8.54 -11.88
C ALA A 192 -1.09 -9.43 -11.18
N VAL A 193 -1.90 -8.83 -10.31
CA VAL A 193 -3.03 -9.45 -9.62
C VAL A 193 -4.12 -9.76 -10.65
N GLY A 194 -4.67 -10.97 -10.60
CA GLY A 194 -5.69 -11.44 -11.54
C GLY A 194 -5.15 -12.09 -12.82
N GLY A 195 -3.82 -12.04 -13.06
CA GLY A 195 -3.20 -12.61 -14.26
C GLY A 195 -3.05 -14.14 -14.19
N GLU A 196 -2.74 -14.66 -13.04
CA GLU A 196 -2.43 -16.08 -12.82
C GLU A 196 -3.06 -16.59 -11.53
N PRO A 197 -3.51 -17.88 -11.48
CA PRO A 197 -4.09 -18.45 -10.27
C PRO A 197 -3.07 -18.59 -9.13
N PHE A 198 -1.78 -18.73 -9.43
CA PHE A 198 -0.70 -18.84 -8.45
C PHE A 198 0.28 -17.68 -8.59
N LEU A 199 -0.03 -16.59 -7.89
CA LEU A 199 0.75 -15.37 -7.94
C LEU A 199 1.90 -15.40 -6.93
N ARG A 200 3.12 -15.05 -7.38
CA ARG A 200 4.25 -14.80 -6.49
C ARG A 200 4.15 -13.39 -5.91
N ILE A 201 3.98 -13.32 -4.60
CA ILE A 201 3.85 -12.08 -3.83
C ILE A 201 5.19 -11.77 -3.18
N ASP A 202 5.70 -10.56 -3.35
CA ASP A 202 6.84 -10.09 -2.57
C ASP A 202 6.33 -9.54 -1.23
N THR A 203 6.95 -9.99 -0.14
CA THR A 203 6.60 -9.54 1.22
C THR A 203 7.86 -9.09 1.95
N SER A 204 7.75 -7.96 2.63
CA SER A 204 8.80 -7.44 3.49
C SER A 204 8.22 -6.91 4.79
N LYS A 205 9.10 -6.67 5.78
CA LYS A 205 8.75 -5.97 7.01
C LYS A 205 9.85 -5.04 7.46
N GLU A 206 9.43 -3.93 8.03
CA GLU A 206 10.31 -2.86 8.50
C GLU A 206 9.93 -2.48 9.93
N LYS A 207 10.92 -2.08 10.71
CA LYS A 207 10.69 -1.38 11.97
C LYS A 207 10.48 0.10 11.69
N VAL A 208 9.37 0.63 12.20
CA VAL A 208 9.05 2.05 12.09
C VAL A 208 9.38 2.79 13.38
N MET A 209 9.62 4.07 13.24
CA MET A 209 9.90 5.00 14.34
C MET A 209 9.04 6.25 14.18
N ALA A 210 8.75 6.93 15.29
CA ALA A 210 8.12 8.24 15.24
C ALA A 210 8.96 9.21 14.38
N GLY A 211 8.29 9.94 13.50
CA GLY A 211 8.90 10.84 12.52
C GLY A 211 9.20 10.21 11.16
N ASP A 212 9.08 8.89 10.99
CA ASP A 212 9.15 8.29 9.66
C ASP A 212 7.99 8.80 8.80
N THR A 213 8.27 9.23 7.59
CA THR A 213 7.27 9.58 6.58
C THR A 213 7.36 8.59 5.41
N PHE A 214 6.22 8.14 4.94
CA PHE A 214 6.13 7.20 3.84
C PHE A 214 5.32 7.80 2.70
N LEU A 215 5.66 7.41 1.47
CA LEU A 215 4.88 7.68 0.27
C LEU A 215 4.63 6.37 -0.46
N LEU A 216 3.35 5.99 -0.57
CA LEU A 216 2.88 4.93 -1.44
C LEU A 216 2.26 5.59 -2.68
N CYS A 217 2.67 5.19 -3.89
CA CYS A 217 2.18 5.84 -5.12
C CYS A 217 2.18 4.89 -6.33
N SER A 218 1.29 5.16 -7.30
CA SER A 218 1.27 4.52 -8.62
C SER A 218 2.34 5.10 -9.55
N ASP A 219 2.54 4.46 -10.68
CA ASP A 219 3.58 4.84 -11.66
C ASP A 219 3.31 6.19 -12.31
N GLY A 220 2.03 6.57 -12.53
CA GLY A 220 1.68 7.89 -13.04
C GLY A 220 2.14 9.05 -12.14
N LEU A 221 2.49 8.80 -10.88
CA LEU A 221 3.14 9.79 -10.03
C LEU A 221 4.66 9.66 -10.09
N TRP A 222 5.23 8.51 -9.70
CA TRP A 222 6.67 8.39 -9.54
C TRP A 222 7.46 8.48 -10.86
N ALA A 223 6.83 8.17 -12.00
CA ALA A 223 7.45 8.31 -13.31
C ALA A 223 7.48 9.76 -13.81
N GLN A 224 6.65 10.65 -13.24
CA GLN A 224 6.55 12.05 -13.66
C GLN A 224 7.27 13.02 -12.72
N VAL A 225 7.58 12.62 -11.49
CA VAL A 225 8.23 13.46 -10.49
C VAL A 225 9.70 13.04 -10.35
N PRO A 226 10.67 13.96 -10.55
CA PRO A 226 12.07 13.65 -10.35
C PRO A 226 12.36 13.14 -8.92
N PRO A 227 13.26 12.14 -8.75
CA PRO A 227 13.55 11.56 -7.43
C PRO A 227 13.95 12.59 -6.37
N GLU A 228 14.69 13.62 -6.76
CA GLU A 228 15.15 14.69 -5.86
C GLU A 228 13.99 15.56 -5.36
N GLU A 229 13.01 15.85 -6.22
CA GLU A 229 11.81 16.61 -5.83
C GLU A 229 10.89 15.76 -4.99
N LEU A 230 10.78 14.46 -5.28
CA LEU A 230 10.03 13.51 -4.47
C LEU A 230 10.63 13.44 -3.05
N GLU A 231 11.95 13.27 -2.94
CA GLU A 231 12.66 13.23 -1.65
C GLU A 231 12.47 14.55 -0.86
N LYS A 232 12.57 15.68 -1.52
CA LYS A 232 12.38 17.00 -0.91
C LYS A 232 10.94 17.19 -0.40
N THR A 233 9.94 16.80 -1.20
CA THR A 233 8.53 16.95 -0.84
C THR A 233 8.14 16.04 0.31
N MET A 234 8.73 14.84 0.41
CA MET A 234 8.51 13.95 1.56
C MET A 234 9.03 14.48 2.89
N GLN A 235 9.82 15.56 2.91
CA GLN A 235 10.28 16.23 4.13
C GLN A 235 9.29 17.29 4.64
N GLU A 236 8.26 17.62 3.88
CA GLU A 236 7.25 18.58 4.28
C GLU A 236 6.44 18.05 5.47
N THR A 237 6.14 18.92 6.41
CA THR A 237 5.36 18.56 7.61
C THR A 237 3.86 18.49 7.35
N ASP A 238 3.37 19.26 6.38
CA ASP A 238 1.98 19.25 5.93
C ASP A 238 1.81 18.23 4.81
N LEU A 239 1.24 17.07 5.15
CA LEU A 239 1.05 15.97 4.19
C LEU A 239 0.09 16.34 3.05
N ALA A 240 -0.90 17.20 3.32
CA ALA A 240 -1.85 17.63 2.30
C ALA A 240 -1.17 18.55 1.27
N ALA A 241 -0.38 19.52 1.74
CA ALA A 241 0.41 20.38 0.87
C ALA A 241 1.44 19.58 0.05
N ALA A 242 2.12 18.62 0.68
CA ALA A 242 3.06 17.73 0.03
C ALA A 242 2.42 16.90 -1.08
N CYS A 243 1.30 16.26 -0.81
CA CYS A 243 0.55 15.50 -1.82
C CYS A 243 0.09 16.39 -2.98
N GLU A 244 -0.44 17.58 -2.69
CA GLU A 244 -0.87 18.52 -3.73
C GLU A 244 0.32 18.98 -4.58
N ASN A 245 1.48 19.28 -3.98
CA ASN A 245 2.71 19.63 -4.69
C ASN A 245 3.15 18.50 -5.64
N LEU A 246 3.16 17.24 -5.19
CA LEU A 246 3.48 16.09 -6.04
C LEU A 246 2.51 15.97 -7.22
N LYS A 247 1.21 16.12 -6.97
CA LYS A 247 0.19 16.11 -8.03
C LYS A 247 0.44 17.21 -9.06
N GLN A 248 0.70 18.43 -8.61
CA GLN A 248 0.95 19.55 -9.53
C GLN A 248 2.22 19.35 -10.35
N MET A 249 3.29 18.78 -9.78
CA MET A 249 4.51 18.43 -10.53
C MET A 249 4.21 17.39 -11.61
N ALA A 250 3.47 16.32 -11.27
CA ALA A 250 3.09 15.30 -12.24
C ALA A 250 2.22 15.86 -13.37
N LEU A 251 1.23 16.71 -13.04
CA LEU A 251 0.38 17.38 -14.04
C LEU A 251 1.20 18.32 -14.94
N ALA A 252 2.15 19.06 -14.38
CA ALA A 252 3.04 19.93 -15.15
C ALA A 252 3.97 19.15 -16.09
N SER A 253 4.30 17.89 -15.76
CA SER A 253 5.06 16.97 -16.61
C SER A 253 4.21 16.28 -17.68
N GLY A 254 2.88 16.56 -17.72
CA GLY A 254 1.97 16.04 -18.72
C GLY A 254 1.07 14.90 -18.27
N ALA A 255 1.31 14.31 -17.08
CA ALA A 255 0.50 13.24 -16.47
C ALA A 255 -0.20 12.33 -17.49
N PRO A 256 0.53 11.51 -18.25
CA PRO A 256 -0.05 10.70 -19.31
C PRO A 256 -0.92 9.55 -18.77
N ASP A 257 -0.80 9.23 -17.48
CA ASP A 257 -1.50 8.15 -16.80
C ASP A 257 -2.26 8.64 -15.57
N ASN A 258 -3.09 7.75 -15.01
CA ASN A 258 -3.71 7.96 -13.70
C ASN A 258 -2.64 8.08 -12.64
N LEU A 259 -2.81 8.98 -11.70
CA LEU A 259 -1.84 9.18 -10.62
C LEU A 259 -2.53 9.11 -9.26
N THR A 260 -1.97 8.31 -8.38
CA THR A 260 -2.49 8.12 -7.03
C THR A 260 -1.34 8.07 -6.03
N ALA A 261 -1.53 8.73 -4.89
CA ALA A 261 -0.58 8.71 -3.80
C ALA A 261 -1.28 8.67 -2.44
N ILE A 262 -0.66 7.98 -1.50
CA ILE A 262 -0.96 8.04 -0.06
C ILE A 262 0.34 8.41 0.63
N MET A 263 0.39 9.61 1.24
CA MET A 263 1.49 9.99 2.12
C MET A 263 1.07 9.81 3.56
N PHE A 264 1.90 9.18 4.37
CA PHE A 264 1.59 8.96 5.79
C PHE A 264 2.82 9.11 6.66
N ARG A 265 2.62 9.56 7.90
CA ARG A 265 3.69 9.78 8.88
C ARG A 265 3.36 9.05 10.17
N ILE A 266 4.38 8.44 10.76
CA ILE A 266 4.29 7.82 12.07
C ILE A 266 4.50 8.91 13.13
N ASP A 267 3.43 9.31 13.82
CA ASP A 267 3.49 10.34 14.85
C ASP A 267 3.90 9.76 16.22
N SER A 268 3.48 8.52 16.50
CA SER A 268 3.91 7.78 17.69
C SER A 268 3.98 6.27 17.42
N VAL A 269 4.73 5.56 18.21
CA VAL A 269 4.82 4.10 18.17
C VAL A 269 4.48 3.55 19.54
N GLU A 270 3.34 2.89 19.68
CA GLU A 270 3.01 2.14 20.88
C GLU A 270 3.65 0.75 20.81
N ILE A 271 4.71 0.55 21.59
CA ILE A 271 5.25 -0.78 21.81
C ILE A 271 4.35 -1.45 22.86
N PRO A 272 3.66 -2.56 22.56
CA PRO A 272 2.88 -3.28 23.54
C PRO A 272 3.80 -3.60 24.72
N SER A 273 3.50 -3.06 25.91
CA SER A 273 4.24 -3.43 27.11
C SER A 273 4.08 -4.94 27.29
N ALA A 274 5.18 -5.68 27.27
CA ALA A 274 5.19 -7.12 27.50
C ALA A 274 4.42 -7.36 28.81
N GLN A 275 3.20 -7.90 28.74
CA GLN A 275 2.49 -8.28 29.93
C GLN A 275 3.36 -9.27 30.70
N PRO A 276 3.70 -9.01 31.96
CA PRO A 276 4.46 -9.97 32.73
C PRO A 276 3.59 -11.23 32.82
N THR A 277 4.11 -12.33 32.31
CA THR A 277 3.49 -13.66 32.36
C THR A 277 3.35 -14.07 33.83
N SER A 278 2.24 -13.67 34.45
CA SER A 278 1.90 -14.05 35.84
C SER A 278 1.41 -15.49 35.97
N PHE A 279 1.65 -16.31 34.94
CA PHE A 279 1.18 -17.70 34.91
C PHE A 279 1.98 -18.68 35.80
N TRP A 280 3.15 -18.28 36.33
CA TRP A 280 4.02 -19.20 37.08
C TRP A 280 3.93 -19.10 38.62
N ARG A 281 2.99 -18.36 39.21
CA ARG A 281 2.86 -18.24 40.69
C ARG A 281 1.86 -19.17 41.38
N SER A 282 1.13 -20.03 40.68
CA SER A 282 0.08 -20.88 41.31
C SER A 282 0.46 -22.37 41.50
N LEU A 283 1.67 -22.81 41.16
CA LEU A 283 2.05 -24.24 41.24
C LEU A 283 3.07 -24.57 42.34
N GLY A 284 3.21 -23.72 43.37
CA GLY A 284 4.20 -23.93 44.41
C GLY A 284 3.66 -23.85 45.85
N ARG A 285 2.59 -24.59 46.25
CA ARG A 285 2.28 -24.90 47.65
C ARG A 285 1.42 -26.16 47.75
N ARG A 286 2.01 -27.32 47.59
CA ARG A 286 1.49 -28.49 48.30
C ARG A 286 2.19 -28.56 49.67
N LYS A 287 1.42 -28.35 50.73
CA LYS A 287 1.82 -28.60 52.11
C LYS A 287 1.94 -30.10 52.31
N SER A 288 3.10 -30.55 52.75
CA SER A 288 3.28 -31.84 53.44
C SER A 288 2.56 -31.79 54.80
N SER A 289 1.69 -32.75 55.04
CA SER A 289 1.31 -33.29 56.37
C SER A 289 1.19 -34.78 56.22
#